data_cfd2b9814e5e197659ddcdb460acea07
#
_entry.id   cfd2b9814e5e197659ddcdb460acea07
#
_cell.length_a   1.000
_cell.length_b   1.000
_cell.length_c   1.000
_cell.angle_alpha   90.00
_cell.angle_beta   90.00
_cell.angle_gamma   90.00
#
_symmetry.space_group_name_H-M   'P 1'
#
loop_
_entity.id
_entity.type
_entity.pdbx_description
1 polymer ?
#
loop_
_entity_poly.entity_id
_entity_poly.type
_entity_poly.pdbx_seq_one_letter_code
_entity_poly.pdbx_strand_id
1 'polypeptide(L)'
;HEGDDLIFKIEFEIKPEIKLPNYKKKFKVSAIKYIPSKKDLEDSLIDLQNRFSTMEEVETGADKDHFLFVDLQELNAGAPIIGKKIEKQYVRLGFGAFKNEAFKMIKGIKKDEQRNVSIDIDGKKVDYQVFVHKVEKQIIPKLDNKFASKVEPNLKTLKQLKDKINDNISQSFENEHAKEINNAIMNYFVDKTKLDAPESMIQNYLDRIIEN
;
A
#
# COMPACT_ATOMS: atom_id res chain seq x y z
N HIS A 1 37.08 39.03 54.19
CA HIS A 1 36.70 39.68 52.95
C HIS A 1 35.18 39.92 52.99
N GLU A 2 34.79 41.01 53.53
CA GLU A 2 33.43 41.57 53.43
C GLU A 2 33.36 42.33 52.11
N GLY A 3 32.34 41.97 51.23
CA GLY A 3 31.88 42.90 50.26
C GLY A 3 31.89 42.56 48.81
N ASP A 4 31.95 41.26 48.39
CA ASP A 4 31.67 40.90 47.02
C ASP A 4 30.18 40.50 46.91
N ASP A 5 29.35 41.29 46.23
CA ASP A 5 27.96 40.99 45.96
C ASP A 5 27.88 39.74 45.05
N LEU A 6 27.13 38.71 45.45
CA LEU A 6 26.88 37.54 44.64
C LEU A 6 25.89 37.92 43.52
N ILE A 7 26.43 38.09 42.31
CA ILE A 7 25.60 38.37 41.11
C ILE A 7 25.38 37.07 40.36
N PHE A 8 24.12 36.69 40.12
CA PHE A 8 23.81 35.57 39.27
C PHE A 8 22.71 36.02 38.22
N LYS A 9 22.83 35.44 37.03
CA LYS A 9 21.87 35.63 35.95
C LYS A 9 21.03 34.36 35.86
N ILE A 10 19.72 34.52 35.89
CA ILE A 10 18.74 33.45 35.62
C ILE A 10 18.18 33.67 34.26
N GLU A 11 18.21 32.68 33.42
CA GLU A 11 17.61 32.67 32.09
C GLU A 11 16.52 31.62 32.08
N PHE A 12 15.32 31.96 31.64
CA PHE A 12 14.21 31.02 31.54
C PHE A 12 13.41 31.30 30.27
N GLU A 13 12.90 30.24 29.67
CA GLU A 13 12.03 30.31 28.52
C GLU A 13 10.57 30.54 28.93
N ILE A 14 9.89 31.39 28.20
CA ILE A 14 8.47 31.68 28.41
C ILE A 14 7.67 31.14 27.22
N LYS A 15 6.42 30.77 27.47
CA LYS A 15 5.50 30.35 26.40
C LYS A 15 5.29 31.52 25.42
N PRO A 16 5.52 31.32 24.11
CA PRO A 16 5.39 32.37 23.12
C PRO A 16 3.93 32.82 22.96
N GLU A 17 3.74 34.11 22.77
CA GLU A 17 2.44 34.67 22.42
C GLU A 17 2.19 34.52 20.91
N ILE A 18 1.16 33.77 20.55
CA ILE A 18 0.80 33.53 19.16
C ILE A 18 -0.17 34.60 18.69
N LYS A 19 0.28 35.45 17.75
CA LYS A 19 -0.56 36.46 17.11
C LYS A 19 -1.06 35.95 15.76
N LEU A 20 -2.30 35.46 15.76
CA LEU A 20 -2.93 35.00 14.53
C LEU A 20 -3.20 36.16 13.56
N PRO A 21 -3.07 35.97 12.26
CA PRO A 21 -3.51 36.96 11.28
C PRO A 21 -5.03 37.14 11.34
N ASN A 22 -5.52 38.21 10.74
CA ASN A 22 -6.94 38.55 10.83
C ASN A 22 -7.80 37.53 10.07
N TYR A 23 -8.30 36.53 10.79
CA TYR A 23 -9.15 35.44 10.27
C TYR A 23 -10.60 35.90 9.94
N LYS A 24 -10.99 37.10 10.33
CA LYS A 24 -12.30 37.65 9.99
C LYS A 24 -12.35 38.27 8.59
N LYS A 25 -11.21 38.56 7.98
CA LYS A 25 -11.13 39.03 6.60
C LYS A 25 -11.18 37.87 5.64
N LYS A 26 -11.82 38.08 4.47
CA LYS A 26 -11.82 37.09 3.40
C LYS A 26 -10.39 36.88 2.88
N PHE A 27 -10.00 35.63 2.74
CA PHE A 27 -8.75 35.19 2.12
C PHE A 27 -9.02 34.06 1.12
N LYS A 28 -8.10 33.81 0.22
CA LYS A 28 -8.22 32.74 -0.80
C LYS A 28 -7.19 31.67 -0.47
N VAL A 29 -7.63 30.43 -0.54
CA VAL A 29 -6.77 29.24 -0.51
C VAL A 29 -7.01 28.42 -1.76
N SER A 30 -6.00 27.71 -2.23
CA SER A 30 -6.12 26.73 -3.32
C SER A 30 -6.20 25.35 -2.73
N ALA A 31 -7.18 24.58 -3.13
CA ALA A 31 -7.32 23.19 -2.78
C ALA A 31 -7.65 22.36 -4.03
N ILE A 32 -7.14 21.15 -4.09
CA ILE A 32 -7.40 20.22 -5.18
C ILE A 32 -8.83 19.68 -5.02
N LYS A 33 -9.64 19.75 -6.07
CA LYS A 33 -10.95 19.14 -6.11
C LYS A 33 -10.88 17.84 -6.91
N TYR A 34 -11.12 16.73 -6.26
CA TYR A 34 -11.22 15.42 -6.91
C TYR A 34 -12.63 15.22 -7.48
N ILE A 35 -12.70 14.67 -8.69
CA ILE A 35 -13.96 14.39 -9.38
C ILE A 35 -13.97 12.91 -9.75
N PRO A 36 -14.97 12.13 -9.31
CA PRO A 36 -15.10 10.72 -9.67
C PRO A 36 -15.13 10.51 -11.18
N SER A 37 -14.42 9.53 -11.66
CA SER A 37 -14.38 9.14 -13.06
C SER A 37 -14.98 7.74 -13.26
N LYS A 38 -15.31 7.39 -14.52
CA LYS A 38 -15.75 6.03 -14.84
C LYS A 38 -14.67 4.99 -14.51
N LYS A 39 -13.40 5.38 -14.65
CA LYS A 39 -12.29 4.50 -14.35
C LYS A 39 -12.23 4.13 -12.86
N ASP A 40 -12.51 5.05 -11.96
CA ASP A 40 -12.50 4.79 -10.51
C ASP A 40 -13.57 3.72 -10.15
N LEU A 41 -14.74 3.76 -10.83
CA LEU A 41 -15.75 2.73 -10.67
C LEU A 41 -15.29 1.37 -11.22
N GLU A 42 -14.66 1.36 -12.40
CA GLU A 42 -14.14 0.13 -13.03
C GLU A 42 -13.03 -0.49 -12.17
N ASP A 43 -12.08 0.30 -11.73
CA ASP A 43 -10.98 -0.15 -10.86
C ASP A 43 -11.53 -0.71 -9.52
N SER A 44 -12.51 -0.03 -8.93
CA SER A 44 -13.17 -0.49 -7.69
C SER A 44 -13.92 -1.82 -7.89
N LEU A 45 -14.56 -2.02 -9.04
CA LEU A 45 -15.24 -3.28 -9.38
C LEU A 45 -14.23 -4.41 -9.59
N ILE A 46 -13.09 -4.15 -10.24
CA ILE A 46 -12.00 -5.12 -10.43
C ILE A 46 -11.41 -5.52 -9.08
N ASP A 47 -11.13 -4.56 -8.21
CA ASP A 47 -10.63 -4.83 -6.86
C ASP A 47 -11.61 -5.68 -6.05
N LEU A 48 -12.89 -5.37 -6.16
CA LEU A 48 -13.95 -6.12 -5.50
C LEU A 48 -14.04 -7.56 -6.03
N GLN A 49 -13.97 -7.76 -7.36
CA GLN A 49 -13.91 -9.09 -7.97
C GLN A 49 -12.70 -9.89 -7.47
N ASN A 50 -11.53 -9.25 -7.37
CA ASN A 50 -10.31 -9.89 -6.87
C ASN A 50 -10.47 -10.31 -5.40
N ARG A 51 -11.06 -9.49 -4.55
CA ARG A 51 -11.33 -9.82 -3.13
C ARG A 51 -12.30 -10.99 -2.95
N PHE A 52 -13.27 -11.12 -3.85
CA PHE A 52 -14.27 -12.18 -3.82
C PHE A 52 -13.93 -13.36 -4.74
N SER A 53 -12.74 -13.37 -5.32
CA SER A 53 -12.24 -14.50 -6.10
C SER A 53 -11.97 -15.71 -5.21
N THR A 54 -12.01 -16.88 -5.79
CA THR A 54 -11.67 -18.14 -5.15
C THR A 54 -10.48 -18.79 -5.87
N MET A 55 -9.71 -19.57 -5.13
CA MET A 55 -8.62 -20.35 -5.70
C MET A 55 -9.09 -21.78 -5.94
N GLU A 56 -8.86 -22.30 -7.14
CA GLU A 56 -9.15 -23.69 -7.49
C GLU A 56 -7.86 -24.41 -7.86
N GLU A 57 -7.69 -25.62 -7.33
CA GLU A 57 -6.54 -26.47 -7.65
C GLU A 57 -6.62 -26.94 -9.12
N VAL A 58 -5.49 -26.94 -9.81
CA VAL A 58 -5.36 -27.27 -11.24
C VAL A 58 -4.48 -28.50 -11.38
N GLU A 59 -5.01 -29.56 -11.95
CA GLU A 59 -4.29 -30.79 -12.21
C GLU A 59 -3.63 -30.85 -13.61
N THR A 60 -4.10 -30.02 -14.54
CA THR A 60 -3.66 -30.03 -15.94
C THR A 60 -2.27 -29.42 -16.17
N GLY A 61 -1.67 -28.86 -15.14
CA GLY A 61 -0.40 -28.16 -15.19
C GLY A 61 -0.53 -26.64 -15.18
N ALA A 62 0.54 -25.99 -14.78
CA ALA A 62 0.58 -24.54 -14.55
C ALA A 62 0.64 -23.76 -15.86
N ASP A 63 -0.14 -22.69 -15.96
CA ASP A 63 -0.10 -21.73 -17.07
C ASP A 63 0.00 -20.30 -16.55
N LYS A 64 0.00 -19.33 -17.46
CA LYS A 64 0.03 -17.91 -17.12
C LYS A 64 -1.11 -17.55 -16.16
N ASP A 65 -0.82 -16.66 -15.23
CA ASP A 65 -1.73 -16.20 -14.17
C ASP A 65 -2.09 -17.26 -13.12
N HIS A 66 -1.58 -18.51 -13.25
CA HIS A 66 -1.70 -19.48 -12.18
C HIS A 66 -0.78 -19.16 -11.02
N PHE A 67 -1.17 -19.60 -9.85
CA PHE A 67 -0.41 -19.47 -8.62
C PHE A 67 0.21 -20.83 -8.26
N LEU A 68 1.47 -20.79 -7.88
CA LEU A 68 2.19 -21.97 -7.41
C LEU A 68 2.56 -21.80 -5.95
N PHE A 69 2.33 -22.84 -5.17
CA PHE A 69 2.89 -22.99 -3.83
C PHE A 69 4.11 -23.87 -3.93
N VAL A 70 5.30 -23.30 -3.70
CA VAL A 70 6.58 -23.90 -4.08
C VAL A 70 7.64 -23.81 -2.99
N ASP A 71 8.61 -24.73 -3.04
CA ASP A 71 9.91 -24.56 -2.43
C ASP A 71 10.93 -24.20 -3.52
N LEU A 72 11.84 -23.30 -3.18
CA LEU A 72 12.90 -22.80 -4.04
C LEU A 72 14.25 -23.15 -3.43
N GLN A 73 15.05 -23.98 -4.11
CA GLN A 73 16.41 -24.29 -3.72
C GLN A 73 17.38 -23.65 -4.70
N GLU A 74 18.22 -22.73 -4.23
CA GLU A 74 19.25 -22.10 -5.06
C GLU A 74 20.30 -23.12 -5.48
N LEU A 75 20.72 -23.07 -6.75
CA LEU A 75 21.69 -23.95 -7.35
C LEU A 75 22.97 -23.19 -7.74
N ASN A 76 24.12 -23.86 -7.60
CA ASN A 76 25.39 -23.43 -8.20
C ASN A 76 25.89 -24.53 -9.11
N ALA A 77 26.00 -24.23 -10.40
CA ALA A 77 26.40 -25.19 -11.43
C ALA A 77 25.56 -26.52 -11.39
N GLY A 78 24.26 -26.40 -11.06
CA GLY A 78 23.33 -27.52 -10.96
C GLY A 78 23.31 -28.26 -9.61
N ALA A 79 24.19 -27.90 -8.66
CA ALA A 79 24.22 -28.49 -7.33
C ALA A 79 23.52 -27.58 -6.29
N PRO A 80 22.72 -28.13 -5.36
CA PRO A 80 22.05 -27.36 -4.32
C PRO A 80 23.04 -26.68 -3.38
N ILE A 81 22.82 -25.39 -3.11
CA ILE A 81 23.61 -24.63 -2.11
C ILE A 81 22.99 -24.86 -0.73
N ILE A 82 23.77 -25.41 0.20
CA ILE A 82 23.32 -25.64 1.58
C ILE A 82 22.93 -24.33 2.26
N GLY A 83 21.75 -24.31 2.89
CA GLY A 83 21.21 -23.13 3.59
C GLY A 83 20.54 -22.09 2.68
N LYS A 84 20.47 -22.35 1.37
CA LYS A 84 19.83 -21.47 0.39
C LYS A 84 18.51 -22.04 -0.11
N LYS A 85 17.69 -22.57 0.79
CA LYS A 85 16.35 -23.05 0.51
C LYS A 85 15.32 -22.07 1.07
N ILE A 86 14.36 -21.69 0.25
CA ILE A 86 13.20 -20.86 0.63
C ILE A 86 11.97 -21.74 0.49
N GLU A 87 11.33 -22.04 1.58
CA GLU A 87 10.18 -22.94 1.61
C GLU A 87 8.85 -22.20 1.56
N LYS A 88 7.82 -22.88 1.06
CA LYS A 88 6.42 -22.44 1.14
C LYS A 88 6.17 -21.05 0.55
N GLN A 89 6.78 -20.78 -0.60
CA GLN A 89 6.56 -19.53 -1.31
C GLN A 89 5.33 -19.61 -2.20
N TYR A 90 4.58 -18.51 -2.23
CA TYR A 90 3.42 -18.38 -3.11
C TYR A 90 3.80 -17.45 -4.26
N VAL A 91 3.86 -17.97 -5.48
CA VAL A 91 4.34 -17.24 -6.66
C VAL A 91 3.29 -17.24 -7.76
N ARG A 92 3.14 -16.11 -8.47
CA ARG A 92 2.25 -16.00 -9.62
C ARG A 92 3.05 -16.10 -10.91
N LEU A 93 2.67 -17.03 -11.78
CA LEU A 93 3.32 -17.24 -13.07
C LEU A 93 3.03 -16.09 -14.05
N GLY A 94 4.07 -15.65 -14.75
CA GLY A 94 4.02 -14.53 -15.67
C GLY A 94 4.25 -13.15 -15.00
N PHE A 95 4.49 -13.14 -13.68
CA PHE A 95 4.74 -11.92 -12.91
C PHE A 95 6.01 -12.01 -12.04
N GLY A 96 6.51 -10.85 -11.65
CA GLY A 96 7.68 -10.76 -10.77
C GLY A 96 8.87 -11.53 -11.31
N ALA A 97 9.43 -12.39 -10.48
CA ALA A 97 10.59 -13.22 -10.81
C ALA A 97 10.27 -14.37 -11.82
N PHE A 98 8.99 -14.80 -11.89
CA PHE A 98 8.53 -15.87 -12.78
C PHE A 98 7.92 -15.36 -14.08
N LYS A 99 8.49 -14.30 -14.67
CA LYS A 99 8.13 -13.75 -15.98
C LYS A 99 9.09 -14.22 -17.09
N ASN A 100 8.73 -13.96 -18.34
CA ASN A 100 9.57 -14.18 -19.53
C ASN A 100 10.14 -15.61 -19.62
N GLU A 101 11.47 -15.77 -19.54
CA GLU A 101 12.15 -17.07 -19.67
C GLU A 101 11.81 -18.01 -18.51
N ALA A 102 11.80 -17.52 -17.28
CA ALA A 102 11.42 -18.31 -16.10
C ALA A 102 10.01 -18.90 -16.23
N PHE A 103 9.07 -18.10 -16.77
CA PHE A 103 7.72 -18.60 -17.06
C PHE A 103 7.73 -19.72 -18.12
N LYS A 104 8.49 -19.57 -19.21
CA LYS A 104 8.56 -20.59 -20.26
C LYS A 104 9.12 -21.92 -19.72
N MET A 105 10.13 -21.83 -18.84
CA MET A 105 10.77 -23.00 -18.25
C MET A 105 9.83 -23.76 -17.30
N ILE A 106 8.94 -23.07 -16.59
CA ILE A 106 8.06 -23.67 -15.57
C ILE A 106 6.65 -23.97 -16.08
N LYS A 107 6.26 -23.42 -17.23
CA LYS A 107 4.95 -23.66 -17.84
C LYS A 107 4.65 -25.16 -17.97
N GLY A 108 3.43 -25.55 -17.61
CA GLY A 108 2.97 -26.92 -17.64
C GLY A 108 3.41 -27.80 -16.47
N ILE A 109 4.14 -27.25 -15.50
CA ILE A 109 4.51 -28.00 -14.29
C ILE A 109 3.28 -28.37 -13.50
N LYS A 110 3.27 -29.56 -12.91
CA LYS A 110 2.17 -30.10 -12.11
C LYS A 110 2.54 -30.12 -10.62
N LYS A 111 1.55 -30.42 -9.81
CA LYS A 111 1.74 -30.72 -8.39
C LYS A 111 2.74 -31.89 -8.25
N ASP A 112 3.57 -31.82 -7.19
CA ASP A 112 4.61 -32.77 -6.80
C ASP A 112 5.73 -32.95 -7.85
N GLU A 113 5.77 -32.09 -8.87
CA GLU A 113 6.90 -32.04 -9.81
C GLU A 113 7.95 -31.03 -9.36
N GLN A 114 9.19 -31.29 -9.82
CA GLN A 114 10.28 -30.35 -9.66
C GLN A 114 10.90 -29.99 -11.00
N ARG A 115 11.39 -28.76 -11.13
CA ARG A 115 12.02 -28.27 -12.35
C ARG A 115 13.07 -27.20 -12.02
N ASN A 116 14.17 -27.22 -12.77
CA ASN A 116 15.17 -26.17 -12.67
C ASN A 116 14.76 -24.99 -13.53
N VAL A 117 14.87 -23.80 -12.95
CA VAL A 117 14.45 -22.53 -13.55
C VAL A 117 15.48 -21.45 -13.26
N SER A 118 15.91 -20.75 -14.30
CA SER A 118 16.75 -19.55 -14.15
C SER A 118 15.88 -18.33 -13.96
N ILE A 119 16.06 -17.64 -12.84
CA ILE A 119 15.31 -16.44 -12.46
C ILE A 119 16.24 -15.23 -12.53
N ASP A 120 15.76 -14.14 -13.13
CA ASP A 120 16.46 -12.86 -13.13
C ASP A 120 16.05 -12.06 -11.88
N ILE A 121 17.03 -11.82 -11.01
CA ILE A 121 16.87 -10.99 -9.81
C ILE A 121 17.86 -9.83 -9.94
N ASP A 122 17.33 -8.62 -10.13
CA ASP A 122 18.12 -7.38 -10.26
C ASP A 122 19.24 -7.46 -11.32
N GLY A 123 18.94 -8.10 -12.46
CA GLY A 123 19.87 -8.26 -13.58
C GLY A 123 20.87 -9.41 -13.42
N LYS A 124 20.77 -10.20 -12.36
CA LYS A 124 21.56 -11.41 -12.15
C LYS A 124 20.71 -12.65 -12.36
N LYS A 125 21.17 -13.57 -13.20
CA LYS A 125 20.53 -14.88 -13.36
C LYS A 125 20.96 -15.78 -12.21
N VAL A 126 19.99 -16.30 -11.48
CA VAL A 126 20.17 -17.28 -10.41
C VAL A 126 19.35 -18.51 -10.74
N ASP A 127 19.98 -19.67 -10.67
CA ASP A 127 19.33 -20.94 -10.95
C ASP A 127 18.69 -21.50 -9.68
N TYR A 128 17.42 -21.87 -9.79
CA TYR A 128 16.65 -22.52 -8.73
C TYR A 128 16.10 -23.84 -9.16
N GLN A 129 16.12 -24.80 -8.26
CA GLN A 129 15.27 -25.99 -8.33
C GLN A 129 13.95 -25.63 -7.64
N VAL A 130 12.87 -25.66 -8.38
CA VAL A 130 11.51 -25.36 -7.92
C VAL A 130 10.76 -26.66 -7.71
N PHE A 131 10.33 -26.93 -6.48
CA PHE A 131 9.43 -28.04 -6.16
C PHE A 131 8.02 -27.47 -5.94
N VAL A 132 7.02 -28.03 -6.62
CA VAL A 132 5.64 -27.53 -6.61
C VAL A 132 4.78 -28.38 -5.70
N HIS A 133 4.29 -27.79 -4.61
CA HIS A 133 3.33 -28.45 -3.70
C HIS A 133 1.90 -28.34 -4.22
N LYS A 134 1.56 -27.21 -4.90
CA LYS A 134 0.21 -26.95 -5.37
C LYS A 134 0.21 -26.01 -6.56
N VAL A 135 -0.68 -26.25 -7.49
CA VAL A 135 -0.99 -25.36 -8.61
C VAL A 135 -2.43 -24.88 -8.45
N GLU A 136 -2.64 -23.58 -8.45
CA GLU A 136 -3.98 -22.97 -8.30
C GLU A 136 -4.23 -21.93 -9.38
N LYS A 137 -5.48 -21.80 -9.78
CA LYS A 137 -5.95 -20.69 -10.60
C LYS A 137 -6.95 -19.84 -9.83
N GLN A 138 -6.86 -18.55 -10.03
CA GLN A 138 -7.84 -17.59 -9.48
C GLN A 138 -9.10 -17.60 -10.33
N ILE A 139 -10.23 -17.89 -9.70
CA ILE A 139 -11.54 -17.82 -10.33
C ILE A 139 -12.16 -16.49 -9.95
N ILE A 140 -12.17 -15.58 -10.92
CA ILE A 140 -12.76 -14.25 -10.76
C ILE A 140 -14.26 -14.35 -10.99
N PRO A 141 -15.11 -13.94 -10.02
CA PRO A 141 -16.56 -13.99 -10.19
C PRO A 141 -17.04 -13.04 -11.29
N LYS A 142 -18.08 -13.43 -12.00
CA LYS A 142 -18.73 -12.55 -13.00
C LYS A 142 -19.45 -11.41 -12.30
N LEU A 143 -19.42 -10.23 -12.92
CA LEU A 143 -20.19 -9.05 -12.48
C LEU A 143 -21.67 -9.25 -12.86
N ASP A 144 -22.43 -9.86 -11.99
CA ASP A 144 -23.85 -10.11 -12.14
C ASP A 144 -24.64 -9.80 -10.84
N ASN A 145 -25.92 -10.03 -10.84
CA ASN A 145 -26.76 -9.79 -9.67
C ASN A 145 -26.41 -10.71 -8.49
N LYS A 146 -25.91 -11.92 -8.75
CA LYS A 146 -25.48 -12.86 -7.70
C LYS A 146 -24.23 -12.34 -7.02
N PHE A 147 -23.32 -11.76 -7.80
CA PHE A 147 -22.12 -11.12 -7.25
C PHE A 147 -22.51 -9.94 -6.35
N ALA A 148 -23.44 -9.09 -6.77
CA ALA A 148 -23.92 -7.98 -5.93
C ALA A 148 -24.43 -8.46 -4.57
N SER A 149 -25.26 -9.52 -4.55
CA SER A 149 -25.77 -10.10 -3.30
C SER A 149 -24.70 -10.83 -2.48
N LYS A 150 -23.64 -11.35 -3.12
CA LYS A 150 -22.49 -11.94 -2.42
C LYS A 150 -21.65 -10.89 -1.72
N VAL A 151 -21.48 -9.72 -2.36
CA VAL A 151 -20.74 -8.58 -1.78
C VAL A 151 -21.52 -7.99 -0.61
N GLU A 152 -22.81 -7.76 -0.81
CA GLU A 152 -23.67 -7.21 0.22
C GLU A 152 -25.09 -7.82 0.10
N PRO A 153 -25.56 -8.55 1.12
CA PRO A 153 -26.84 -9.28 1.06
C PRO A 153 -28.06 -8.42 0.74
N ASN A 154 -28.01 -7.13 1.08
CA ASN A 154 -29.09 -6.18 0.84
C ASN A 154 -29.18 -5.70 -0.63
N LEU A 155 -28.14 -5.92 -1.42
CA LEU A 155 -28.09 -5.51 -2.84
C LEU A 155 -28.57 -6.65 -3.73
N LYS A 156 -29.67 -6.40 -4.44
CA LYS A 156 -30.30 -7.40 -5.31
C LYS A 156 -29.84 -7.33 -6.76
N THR A 157 -29.24 -6.21 -7.17
CA THR A 157 -28.84 -6.00 -8.56
C THR A 157 -27.44 -5.42 -8.68
N LEU A 158 -26.77 -5.72 -9.79
CA LEU A 158 -25.46 -5.14 -10.11
C LEU A 158 -25.54 -3.60 -10.23
N LYS A 159 -26.68 -3.07 -10.65
CA LYS A 159 -26.88 -1.61 -10.72
C LYS A 159 -26.79 -1.00 -9.32
N GLN A 160 -27.51 -1.56 -8.34
CA GLN A 160 -27.44 -1.09 -6.94
C GLN A 160 -26.02 -1.13 -6.38
N LEU A 161 -25.25 -2.18 -6.69
CA LEU A 161 -23.85 -2.27 -6.30
C LEU A 161 -23.01 -1.14 -6.91
N LYS A 162 -23.16 -0.89 -8.21
CA LYS A 162 -22.47 0.19 -8.92
C LYS A 162 -22.84 1.56 -8.37
N ASP A 163 -24.11 1.81 -8.13
CA ASP A 163 -24.60 3.07 -7.57
C ASP A 163 -23.97 3.29 -6.17
N LYS A 164 -23.97 2.27 -5.31
CA LYS A 164 -23.35 2.34 -3.99
C LYS A 164 -21.84 2.57 -4.05
N ILE A 165 -21.13 1.93 -4.97
CA ILE A 165 -19.69 2.17 -5.16
C ILE A 165 -19.45 3.62 -5.60
N ASN A 166 -20.24 4.15 -6.53
CA ASN A 166 -20.16 5.55 -6.96
C ASN A 166 -20.39 6.53 -5.79
N ASP A 167 -21.39 6.26 -4.96
CA ASP A 167 -21.68 7.07 -3.78
C ASP A 167 -20.50 7.05 -2.80
N ASN A 168 -19.91 5.88 -2.55
CA ASN A 168 -18.74 5.74 -1.69
C ASN A 168 -17.51 6.47 -2.25
N ILE A 169 -17.27 6.38 -3.55
CA ILE A 169 -16.18 7.09 -4.23
C ILE A 169 -16.40 8.60 -4.10
N SER A 170 -17.62 9.08 -4.38
CA SER A 170 -17.99 10.49 -4.29
C SER A 170 -17.78 11.02 -2.85
N GLN A 171 -18.25 10.28 -1.85
CA GLN A 171 -18.08 10.63 -0.45
C GLN A 171 -16.59 10.65 -0.03
N SER A 172 -15.80 9.69 -0.51
CA SER A 172 -14.36 9.67 -0.26
C SER A 172 -13.66 10.89 -0.85
N PHE A 173 -14.00 11.28 -2.06
CA PHE A 173 -13.45 12.46 -2.72
C PHE A 173 -13.90 13.77 -2.08
N GLU A 174 -15.14 13.85 -1.61
CA GLU A 174 -15.61 15.00 -0.84
C GLU A 174 -14.86 15.14 0.50
N ASN A 175 -14.64 14.02 1.19
CA ASN A 175 -13.86 14.01 2.43
C ASN A 175 -12.40 14.43 2.19
N GLU A 176 -11.79 13.94 1.11
CA GLU A 176 -10.42 14.32 0.75
C GLU A 176 -10.33 15.80 0.37
N HIS A 177 -11.29 16.30 -0.41
CA HIS A 177 -11.35 17.72 -0.73
C HIS A 177 -11.53 18.60 0.51
N ALA A 178 -12.35 18.17 1.48
CA ALA A 178 -12.50 18.88 2.75
C ALA A 178 -11.20 18.90 3.56
N LYS A 179 -10.45 17.79 3.57
CA LYS A 179 -9.11 17.75 4.19
C LYS A 179 -8.12 18.70 3.50
N GLU A 180 -8.10 18.71 2.16
CA GLU A 180 -7.26 19.61 1.39
C GLU A 180 -7.57 21.09 1.69
N ILE A 181 -8.85 21.45 1.78
CA ILE A 181 -9.26 22.80 2.18
C ILE A 181 -8.76 23.13 3.59
N ASN A 182 -8.96 22.23 4.55
CA ASN A 182 -8.51 22.43 5.92
C ASN A 182 -6.99 22.57 5.99
N ASN A 183 -6.24 21.73 5.28
CA ASN A 183 -4.79 21.82 5.22
C ASN A 183 -4.33 23.14 4.58
N ALA A 184 -4.97 23.57 3.50
CA ALA A 184 -4.67 24.84 2.86
C ALA A 184 -4.95 26.05 3.76
N ILE A 185 -6.02 25.99 4.56
CA ILE A 185 -6.33 27.00 5.57
C ILE A 185 -5.27 26.99 6.68
N MET A 186 -4.94 25.83 7.22
CA MET A 186 -3.93 25.71 8.26
C MET A 186 -2.57 26.23 7.79
N ASN A 187 -2.13 25.84 6.61
CA ASN A 187 -0.87 26.30 6.03
C ASN A 187 -0.87 27.82 5.83
N TYR A 188 -1.98 28.39 5.35
CA TYR A 188 -2.11 29.85 5.23
C TYR A 188 -1.90 30.56 6.59
N PHE A 189 -2.47 30.04 7.67
CA PHE A 189 -2.29 30.63 9.00
C PHE A 189 -0.90 30.39 9.55
N VAL A 190 -0.31 29.20 9.34
CA VAL A 190 1.08 28.91 9.74
C VAL A 190 2.05 29.87 9.04
N ASP A 191 1.94 30.03 7.73
CA ASP A 191 2.83 30.90 6.93
C ASP A 191 2.70 32.39 7.32
N LYS A 192 1.52 32.82 7.77
CA LYS A 192 1.26 34.21 8.16
C LYS A 192 1.47 34.49 9.65
N THR A 193 1.67 33.46 10.45
CA THR A 193 1.90 33.58 11.89
C THR A 193 3.40 33.61 12.15
N LYS A 194 3.86 34.68 12.80
CA LYS A 194 5.23 34.72 13.32
C LYS A 194 5.25 34.07 14.69
N LEU A 195 6.04 33.05 14.84
CA LEU A 195 6.23 32.31 16.08
C LEU A 195 7.72 32.06 16.28
N ASP A 196 8.27 32.60 17.36
CA ASP A 196 9.60 32.25 17.88
C ASP A 196 9.39 31.18 18.94
N ALA A 197 9.50 29.91 18.55
CA ALA A 197 9.33 28.80 19.48
C ALA A 197 10.60 28.63 20.34
N PRO A 198 10.47 28.56 21.68
CA PRO A 198 11.59 28.22 22.56
C PRO A 198 12.21 26.87 22.19
N GLU A 199 13.54 26.76 22.36
CA GLU A 199 14.27 25.56 21.96
C GLU A 199 13.81 24.31 22.73
N SER A 200 13.44 24.45 24.00
CA SER A 200 12.87 23.38 24.80
C SER A 200 11.56 22.83 24.25
N MET A 201 10.71 23.68 23.67
CA MET A 201 9.44 23.24 23.03
C MET A 201 9.72 22.44 21.77
N ILE A 202 10.70 22.86 20.97
CA ILE A 202 11.09 22.14 19.75
C ILE A 202 11.64 20.77 20.11
N GLN A 203 12.55 20.71 21.10
CA GLN A 203 13.17 19.46 21.55
C GLN A 203 12.11 18.50 22.09
N ASN A 204 11.24 18.93 22.98
CA ASN A 204 10.14 18.10 23.51
C ASN A 204 9.21 17.56 22.44
N TYR A 205 8.99 18.31 21.35
CA TYR A 205 8.18 17.86 20.23
C TYR A 205 8.91 16.80 19.40
N LEU A 206 10.19 16.99 19.14
CA LEU A 206 11.03 16.03 18.42
C LEU A 206 11.15 14.71 19.19
N ASP A 207 11.37 14.76 20.50
CA ASP A 207 11.46 13.57 21.35
C ASP A 207 10.16 12.73 21.27
N ARG A 208 8.99 13.37 21.30
CA ARG A 208 7.69 12.68 21.12
C ARG A 208 7.52 12.02 19.76
N ILE A 209 8.11 12.59 18.70
CA ILE A 209 8.04 11.98 17.35
C ILE A 209 8.93 10.74 17.27
N ILE A 210 10.08 10.76 17.98
CA ILE A 210 11.05 9.65 17.98
C ILE A 210 10.56 8.48 18.84
N GLU A 211 9.81 8.76 19.92
CA GLU A 211 9.27 7.75 20.83
C GLU A 211 8.01 7.03 20.33
N ASN A 212 7.33 7.52 19.27
CA ASN A 212 6.14 6.92 18.63
C ASN A 212 6.49 6.21 17.33
#